data_74d3d743dfc8940a1d55bb4fd0958291
#
_entry.id   74d3d743dfc8940a1d55bb4fd0958291
#
_cell.length_a   1.000
_cell.length_b   1.000
_cell.length_c   1.000
_cell.angle_alpha   90.00
_cell.angle_beta   90.00
_cell.angle_gamma   90.00
#
_symmetry.space_group_name_H-M   'P 1'
#
loop_
_entity.id
_entity.type
_entity.pdbx_description
1 polymer ?
#
loop_
_entity_poly.entity_id
_entity_poly.type
_entity_poly.pdbx_seq_one_letter_code
_entity_poly.pdbx_strand_id
1 'polypeptide(L)'
;MKALKFFILVSIGLVLSSCSMEDEINVQEITSKNVIAEIKATGAKGIPFPEGSKATTLGSKDFVKITLPEDVYYVVKDEEGNVSRVSTLGIRCKCLKGAGCSPGTYDGRYFCTAELGACSLCEVHAGLIESLSAKGEQKEVQIVGVMDEREDKFGAYAKRGGFGQIEREKESTIQYGITEDFFKCKEVHEALMELYSAVYRTHYDEEIPDFIKSNSDTIPSDHVYIRASLFGNTVFLPTPKELAIEAGLEMVDDISKIHCTCSQGTGCTKDRVYVVVFCNAGNCSDCTMSK
;
A
#
# COMPACT_ATOMS: atom_id res chain seq x y z
N MET A 1 67.14 45.48 11.53
CA MET A 1 66.71 44.88 10.27
C MET A 1 66.67 43.37 10.46
N LYS A 2 65.54 42.78 10.80
CA LYS A 2 65.32 41.33 10.89
C LYS A 2 64.03 40.96 10.16
N ALA A 3 64.15 40.25 9.07
CA ALA A 3 63.06 39.80 8.25
C ALA A 3 62.38 38.59 8.92
N LEU A 4 61.10 38.73 9.18
CA LEU A 4 60.25 37.65 9.73
C LEU A 4 59.65 36.86 8.54
N LYS A 5 60.06 35.62 8.38
CA LYS A 5 59.48 34.71 7.41
C LYS A 5 58.19 34.11 7.92
N PHE A 6 57.08 34.45 7.33
CA PHE A 6 55.78 33.80 7.53
C PHE A 6 55.72 32.47 6.79
N PHE A 7 55.64 31.37 7.52
CA PHE A 7 55.34 30.06 6.98
C PHE A 7 53.80 29.89 6.94
N ILE A 8 53.23 29.88 5.74
CA ILE A 8 51.84 29.51 5.54
C ILE A 8 51.80 28.01 5.36
N LEU A 9 51.29 27.29 6.37
CA LEU A 9 50.94 25.87 6.30
C LEU A 9 49.60 25.76 5.60
N VAL A 10 49.61 25.37 4.32
CA VAL A 10 48.39 24.97 3.57
C VAL A 10 48.09 23.55 3.97
N SER A 11 47.15 23.36 4.88
CA SER A 11 46.51 22.06 5.15
C SER A 11 45.55 21.72 4.02
N ILE A 12 45.99 20.85 3.12
CA ILE A 12 45.13 20.23 2.11
C ILE A 12 44.28 19.18 2.83
N GLY A 13 43.09 19.59 3.26
CA GLY A 13 42.03 18.67 3.70
C GLY A 13 41.54 17.87 2.49
N LEU A 14 41.96 16.63 2.35
CA LEU A 14 41.34 15.65 1.45
C LEU A 14 39.94 15.37 2.00
N VAL A 15 38.96 16.08 1.50
CA VAL A 15 37.57 15.70 1.63
C VAL A 15 37.35 14.52 0.69
N LEU A 16 37.42 13.33 1.24
CA LEU A 16 36.89 12.13 0.57
C LEU A 16 35.38 12.23 0.57
N SER A 17 34.83 12.98 -0.38
CA SER A 17 33.41 12.83 -0.73
C SER A 17 33.26 11.48 -1.38
N SER A 18 32.86 10.47 -0.63
CA SER A 18 32.28 9.27 -1.18
C SER A 18 30.94 9.68 -1.81
N CYS A 19 30.98 10.05 -3.10
CA CYS A 19 29.78 10.01 -3.91
C CYS A 19 29.34 8.56 -4.01
N SER A 20 28.39 8.15 -3.19
CA SER A 20 27.54 7.03 -3.58
C SER A 20 26.79 7.53 -4.81
N MET A 21 27.18 7.10 -5.99
CA MET A 21 26.39 7.22 -7.19
C MET A 21 25.17 6.32 -7.00
N GLU A 22 24.15 6.83 -6.33
CA GLU A 22 22.80 6.32 -6.48
C GLU A 22 22.31 6.89 -7.83
N ASP A 23 22.44 6.11 -8.90
CA ASP A 23 21.83 6.46 -10.19
C ASP A 23 20.31 6.41 -10.00
N GLU A 24 19.67 7.58 -9.90
CA GLU A 24 18.21 7.67 -10.02
C GLU A 24 17.84 7.20 -11.42
N ILE A 25 17.41 5.95 -11.54
CA ILE A 25 16.80 5.47 -12.77
C ILE A 25 15.40 6.06 -12.82
N ASN A 26 15.21 6.92 -13.82
CA ASN A 26 13.87 7.31 -14.22
C ASN A 26 13.21 6.02 -14.75
N VAL A 27 12.42 5.36 -13.89
CA VAL A 27 11.72 4.12 -14.24
C VAL A 27 10.74 4.47 -15.35
N GLN A 28 11.13 4.17 -16.59
CA GLN A 28 10.29 4.39 -17.75
C GLN A 28 9.07 3.48 -17.63
N GLU A 29 7.90 4.06 -17.77
CA GLU A 29 6.65 3.32 -17.89
C GLU A 29 6.80 2.29 -19.01
N ILE A 30 6.52 1.02 -18.71
CA ILE A 30 6.63 -0.07 -19.69
C ILE A 30 5.43 0.06 -20.65
N THR A 31 5.62 0.78 -21.74
CA THR A 31 4.54 1.11 -22.68
C THR A 31 4.43 0.16 -23.88
N SER A 32 5.25 -0.88 -23.99
CA SER A 32 5.16 -1.79 -25.12
C SER A 32 3.92 -2.70 -25.01
N LYS A 33 3.10 -2.73 -26.04
CA LYS A 33 1.89 -3.59 -26.10
C LYS A 33 2.18 -5.06 -25.80
N ASN A 34 3.37 -5.55 -26.14
CA ASN A 34 3.77 -6.94 -25.92
C ASN A 34 4.02 -7.24 -24.42
N VAL A 35 4.65 -6.32 -23.71
CA VAL A 35 4.90 -6.45 -22.25
C VAL A 35 3.59 -6.38 -21.48
N ILE A 36 2.69 -5.48 -21.87
CA ILE A 36 1.35 -5.38 -21.27
C ILE A 36 0.57 -6.69 -21.47
N ALA A 37 0.61 -7.26 -22.68
CA ALA A 37 -0.03 -8.53 -22.98
C ALA A 37 0.56 -9.69 -22.16
N GLU A 38 1.87 -9.71 -21.94
CA GLU A 38 2.56 -10.70 -21.10
C GLU A 38 2.17 -10.57 -19.63
N ILE A 39 2.16 -9.36 -19.07
CA ILE A 39 1.71 -9.11 -17.69
C ILE A 39 0.27 -9.60 -17.50
N LYS A 40 -0.64 -9.29 -18.44
CA LYS A 40 -2.03 -9.73 -18.39
C LYS A 40 -2.17 -11.23 -18.54
N ALA A 41 -1.40 -11.86 -19.41
CA ALA A 41 -1.46 -13.30 -19.69
C ALA A 41 -0.88 -14.15 -18.54
N THR A 42 0.19 -13.68 -17.91
CA THR A 42 0.85 -14.40 -16.81
C THR A 42 0.20 -14.14 -15.45
N GLY A 43 -0.65 -13.13 -15.34
CA GLY A 43 -1.25 -12.72 -14.06
C GLY A 43 -0.19 -12.29 -13.05
N ALA A 44 0.93 -11.73 -13.52
CA ALA A 44 2.03 -11.33 -12.65
C ALA A 44 1.56 -10.33 -11.60
N LYS A 45 1.84 -10.62 -10.33
CA LYS A 45 1.48 -9.75 -9.21
C LYS A 45 2.44 -8.55 -9.19
N GLY A 46 1.89 -7.35 -9.51
CA GLY A 46 2.63 -6.10 -9.38
C GLY A 46 2.63 -5.59 -7.93
N ILE A 47 3.72 -4.95 -7.54
CA ILE A 47 3.79 -4.22 -6.27
C ILE A 47 3.15 -2.85 -6.47
N PRO A 48 2.25 -2.37 -5.58
CA PRO A 48 1.72 -1.02 -5.65
C PRO A 48 2.86 0.01 -5.74
N PHE A 49 2.76 0.94 -6.69
CA PHE A 49 3.73 2.00 -6.92
C PHE A 49 2.98 3.35 -6.97
N PRO A 50 2.58 3.90 -5.80
CA PRO A 50 1.83 5.14 -5.70
C PRO A 50 2.50 6.31 -6.40
N GLU A 51 1.72 7.26 -6.88
CA GLU A 51 2.22 8.47 -7.52
C GLU A 51 3.19 9.23 -6.58
N GLY A 52 4.34 9.62 -7.14
CA GLY A 52 5.43 10.26 -6.39
C GLY A 52 6.44 9.26 -5.80
N SER A 53 6.24 7.94 -5.96
CA SER A 53 7.24 6.94 -5.59
C SER A 53 8.49 7.05 -6.46
N LYS A 54 9.64 6.69 -5.89
CA LYS A 54 10.93 6.66 -6.59
C LYS A 54 11.51 5.26 -6.58
N ALA A 55 12.09 4.85 -7.70
CA ALA A 55 12.82 3.60 -7.81
C ALA A 55 14.29 3.89 -8.12
N THR A 56 15.20 3.33 -7.32
CA THR A 56 16.66 3.54 -7.43
C THR A 56 17.35 2.18 -7.50
N THR A 57 18.19 1.96 -8.49
CA THR A 57 18.95 0.71 -8.62
C THR A 57 20.04 0.61 -7.56
N LEU A 58 20.16 -0.55 -6.93
CA LEU A 58 21.18 -0.84 -5.92
C LEU A 58 22.15 -1.90 -6.44
N GLY A 59 23.27 -1.48 -7.01
CA GLY A 59 24.38 -2.36 -7.42
C GLY A 59 24.11 -3.20 -8.67
N SER A 60 22.99 -3.88 -8.79
CA SER A 60 22.60 -4.69 -9.95
C SER A 60 21.26 -4.25 -10.51
N LYS A 61 21.04 -4.47 -11.82
CA LYS A 61 19.81 -4.03 -12.51
C LYS A 61 18.54 -4.75 -12.00
N ASP A 62 18.69 -5.92 -11.42
CA ASP A 62 17.62 -6.75 -10.88
C ASP A 62 17.26 -6.41 -9.44
N PHE A 63 17.98 -5.46 -8.82
CA PHE A 63 17.74 -5.03 -7.46
C PHE A 63 17.50 -3.54 -7.36
N VAL A 64 16.32 -3.17 -6.87
CA VAL A 64 15.84 -1.79 -6.82
C VAL A 64 15.32 -1.45 -5.43
N LYS A 65 15.67 -0.25 -4.97
CA LYS A 65 15.07 0.38 -3.80
C LYS A 65 13.85 1.19 -4.27
N ILE A 66 12.69 0.89 -3.73
CA ILE A 66 11.51 1.74 -3.87
C ILE A 66 11.39 2.58 -2.61
N THR A 67 11.27 3.89 -2.80
CA THR A 67 10.98 4.86 -1.74
C THR A 67 9.62 5.48 -2.04
N LEU A 68 8.70 5.39 -1.11
CA LEU A 68 7.37 5.99 -1.22
C LEU A 68 7.45 7.50 -0.92
N PRO A 69 6.50 8.30 -1.42
CA PRO A 69 6.37 9.69 -1.05
C PRO A 69 6.07 9.84 0.45
N GLU A 70 6.20 11.06 0.97
CA GLU A 70 5.83 11.39 2.35
C GLU A 70 4.37 11.01 2.63
N ASP A 71 4.10 10.52 3.83
CA ASP A 71 2.78 10.07 4.30
C ASP A 71 2.17 8.87 3.55
N VAL A 72 3.01 8.14 2.79
CA VAL A 72 2.61 6.88 2.15
C VAL A 72 3.50 5.74 2.64
N TYR A 73 2.89 4.61 2.97
CA TYR A 73 3.60 3.47 3.55
C TYR A 73 3.12 2.16 2.92
N TYR A 74 4.04 1.23 2.68
CA TYR A 74 3.66 -0.17 2.55
C TYR A 74 3.33 -0.73 3.93
N VAL A 75 2.24 -1.46 4.01
CA VAL A 75 1.98 -2.34 5.14
C VAL A 75 2.51 -3.71 4.77
N VAL A 76 3.45 -4.21 5.56
CA VAL A 76 4.17 -5.45 5.29
C VAL A 76 4.01 -6.43 6.44
N LYS A 77 4.02 -7.72 6.10
CA LYS A 77 4.03 -8.84 7.05
C LYS A 77 5.35 -9.59 6.88
N ASP A 78 6.04 -9.82 7.98
CA ASP A 78 7.27 -10.61 7.98
C ASP A 78 7.00 -12.12 8.11
N GLU A 79 8.04 -12.94 8.07
CA GLU A 79 7.95 -14.39 8.18
C GLU A 79 7.43 -14.85 9.55
N GLU A 80 7.64 -14.05 10.60
CA GLU A 80 7.13 -14.32 11.94
C GLU A 80 5.64 -13.93 12.10
N GLY A 81 5.05 -13.28 11.08
CA GLY A 81 3.66 -12.85 11.07
C GLY A 81 3.44 -11.45 11.66
N ASN A 82 4.50 -10.71 12.03
CA ASN A 82 4.36 -9.35 12.50
C ASN A 82 4.01 -8.42 11.35
N VAL A 83 3.11 -7.50 11.59
CA VAL A 83 2.67 -6.51 10.61
C VAL A 83 3.19 -5.13 11.01
N SER A 84 3.80 -4.44 10.07
CA SER A 84 4.38 -3.10 10.28
C SER A 84 4.25 -2.25 9.04
N ARG A 85 4.45 -0.93 9.18
CA ARG A 85 4.50 0.01 8.05
C ARG A 85 5.92 0.43 7.73
N VAL A 86 6.23 0.53 6.44
CA VAL A 86 7.54 0.97 5.96
C VAL A 86 7.40 1.91 4.75
N SER A 87 8.22 2.94 4.67
CA SER A 87 8.25 3.88 3.53
C SER A 87 9.20 3.46 2.41
N THR A 88 9.97 2.39 2.64
CA THR A 88 11.02 1.97 1.70
C THR A 88 11.12 0.45 1.66
N LEU A 89 11.22 -0.12 0.47
CA LEU A 89 11.43 -1.55 0.26
C LEU A 89 12.55 -1.82 -0.73
N GLY A 90 13.30 -2.88 -0.52
CA GLY A 90 14.15 -3.50 -1.52
C GLY A 90 13.34 -4.48 -2.37
N ILE A 91 13.39 -4.34 -3.68
CA ILE A 91 12.71 -5.21 -4.62
C ILE A 91 13.76 -5.92 -5.46
N ARG A 92 13.69 -7.24 -5.51
CA ARG A 92 14.56 -8.06 -6.37
C ARG A 92 13.72 -8.80 -7.39
N CYS A 93 14.11 -8.66 -8.66
CA CYS A 93 13.56 -9.43 -9.77
C CYS A 93 14.41 -10.71 -9.94
N LYS A 94 13.80 -11.86 -9.68
CA LYS A 94 14.46 -13.16 -9.78
C LYS A 94 13.92 -13.97 -10.94
N CYS A 95 14.81 -14.41 -11.82
CA CYS A 95 14.44 -15.36 -12.86
C CYS A 95 14.48 -16.79 -12.31
N LEU A 96 13.38 -17.52 -12.39
CA LEU A 96 13.33 -18.92 -11.96
C LEU A 96 13.82 -19.90 -13.02
N LYS A 97 13.72 -19.55 -14.32
CA LYS A 97 14.14 -20.40 -15.43
C LYS A 97 14.81 -19.56 -16.52
N GLY A 98 16.13 -19.53 -16.52
CA GLY A 98 16.94 -18.72 -17.43
C GLY A 98 17.65 -17.58 -16.70
N ALA A 99 17.83 -16.45 -17.38
CA ALA A 99 18.41 -15.22 -16.84
C ALA A 99 17.72 -14.00 -17.48
N GLY A 100 17.80 -12.84 -16.83
CA GLY A 100 17.31 -11.59 -17.41
C GLY A 100 15.85 -11.29 -17.05
N CYS A 101 15.62 -10.88 -15.79
CA CYS A 101 14.41 -10.18 -15.39
C CYS A 101 14.72 -8.69 -15.29
N SER A 102 13.88 -7.88 -15.90
CA SER A 102 13.97 -6.42 -15.85
C SER A 102 12.82 -5.82 -15.07
N PRO A 103 13.09 -4.88 -14.17
CA PRO A 103 12.05 -4.14 -13.47
C PRO A 103 11.39 -3.09 -14.37
N GLY A 104 10.13 -2.79 -14.09
CA GLY A 104 9.41 -1.72 -14.77
C GLY A 104 8.11 -1.37 -14.07
N THR A 105 7.52 -0.25 -14.47
CA THR A 105 6.24 0.21 -13.93
C THR A 105 5.16 0.20 -15.00
N TYR A 106 3.95 -0.15 -14.59
CA TYR A 106 2.77 -0.07 -15.41
C TYR A 106 1.54 0.11 -14.52
N ASP A 107 0.68 1.05 -14.87
CA ASP A 107 -0.61 1.30 -14.20
C ASP A 107 -0.52 1.41 -12.67
N GLY A 108 0.41 2.26 -12.18
CA GLY A 108 0.64 2.48 -10.75
C GLY A 108 1.20 1.27 -9.99
N ARG A 109 1.83 0.33 -10.70
CA ARG A 109 2.43 -0.87 -10.12
C ARG A 109 3.81 -1.14 -10.67
N TYR A 110 4.63 -1.78 -9.85
CA TYR A 110 5.98 -2.21 -10.17
C TYR A 110 6.01 -3.70 -10.46
N PHE A 111 6.57 -4.09 -11.59
CA PHE A 111 6.63 -5.49 -12.05
C PHE A 111 8.06 -5.91 -12.34
N CYS A 112 8.28 -7.22 -12.31
CA CYS A 112 9.43 -7.85 -12.89
C CYS A 112 9.00 -8.57 -14.17
N THR A 113 9.55 -8.18 -15.29
CA THR A 113 9.24 -8.75 -16.60
C THR A 113 10.40 -9.53 -17.17
N ALA A 114 10.09 -10.61 -17.89
CA ALA A 114 11.11 -11.41 -18.56
C ALA A 114 11.71 -10.63 -19.75
N GLU A 115 13.02 -10.58 -19.85
CA GLU A 115 13.67 -10.15 -21.09
C GLU A 115 13.39 -11.19 -22.17
N LEU A 116 13.00 -10.72 -23.37
CA LEU A 116 12.57 -11.57 -24.48
C LEU A 116 13.54 -12.74 -24.72
N GLY A 117 13.06 -13.96 -24.47
CA GLY A 117 13.77 -15.21 -24.72
C GLY A 117 14.82 -15.62 -23.68
N ALA A 118 15.06 -14.82 -22.65
CA ALA A 118 16.09 -15.11 -21.65
C ALA A 118 15.55 -15.71 -20.35
N CYS A 119 14.36 -15.32 -19.92
CA CYS A 119 13.72 -15.81 -18.71
C CYS A 119 12.29 -16.26 -19.01
N SER A 120 11.89 -17.44 -18.53
CA SER A 120 10.52 -17.92 -18.73
C SER A 120 9.58 -17.63 -17.55
N LEU A 121 10.11 -17.24 -16.40
CA LEU A 121 9.31 -16.90 -15.22
C LEU A 121 10.10 -15.95 -14.32
N CYS A 122 9.62 -14.70 -14.19
CA CYS A 122 10.15 -13.70 -13.27
C CYS A 122 9.29 -13.61 -12.02
N GLU A 123 9.93 -13.63 -10.86
CA GLU A 123 9.32 -13.39 -9.57
C GLU A 123 9.81 -12.08 -8.95
N VAL A 124 8.90 -11.42 -8.24
CA VAL A 124 9.18 -10.22 -7.46
C VAL A 124 9.36 -10.63 -5.99
N HIS A 125 10.53 -10.34 -5.43
CA HIS A 125 10.82 -10.52 -4.02
C HIS A 125 10.92 -9.16 -3.34
N ALA A 126 10.09 -8.91 -2.34
CA ALA A 126 10.16 -7.71 -1.52
C ALA A 126 10.86 -7.99 -0.19
N GLY A 127 11.65 -7.04 0.30
CA GLY A 127 12.30 -7.19 1.59
C GLY A 127 12.73 -5.86 2.21
N LEU A 128 13.04 -5.90 3.50
CA LEU A 128 13.48 -4.74 4.25
C LEU A 128 14.92 -4.37 3.88
N ILE A 129 15.17 -3.07 3.62
CA ILE A 129 16.49 -2.57 3.20
C ILE A 129 17.52 -2.62 4.33
N GLU A 130 17.09 -2.51 5.58
CA GLU A 130 18.00 -2.56 6.74
C GLU A 130 18.76 -3.90 6.84
N SER A 131 18.22 -4.96 6.24
CA SER A 131 18.89 -6.26 6.12
C SER A 131 19.85 -6.38 4.92
N LEU A 132 19.96 -5.32 4.11
CA LEU A 132 20.89 -5.24 2.97
C LEU A 132 22.33 -4.90 3.39
N SER A 133 22.79 -5.44 4.52
CA SER A 133 24.23 -5.47 4.80
C SER A 133 24.94 -6.22 3.67
N ALA A 134 26.20 -5.88 3.40
CA ALA A 134 27.00 -6.34 2.27
C ALA A 134 27.09 -7.87 2.03
N LYS A 135 26.35 -8.69 2.77
CA LYS A 135 26.27 -10.16 2.65
C LYS A 135 24.97 -10.70 2.03
N GLY A 136 24.01 -9.84 1.67
CA GLY A 136 22.94 -10.22 0.74
C GLY A 136 21.79 -11.05 1.29
N GLU A 137 21.66 -11.27 2.58
CA GLU A 137 20.45 -11.86 3.14
C GLU A 137 19.40 -10.75 3.31
N GLN A 138 18.40 -10.77 2.46
CA GLN A 138 17.26 -9.88 2.50
C GLN A 138 16.18 -10.55 3.37
N LYS A 139 15.71 -9.89 4.42
CA LYS A 139 14.55 -10.37 5.16
C LYS A 139 13.32 -10.17 4.28
N GLU A 140 12.80 -11.27 3.73
CA GLU A 140 11.62 -11.23 2.87
C GLU A 140 10.39 -10.76 3.64
N VAL A 141 9.54 -9.99 2.97
CA VAL A 141 8.26 -9.54 3.51
C VAL A 141 7.17 -9.65 2.46
N GLN A 142 5.96 -9.87 2.93
CA GLN A 142 4.76 -9.83 2.10
C GLN A 142 4.11 -8.45 2.22
N ILE A 143 3.83 -7.78 1.11
CA ILE A 143 3.03 -6.57 1.09
C ILE A 143 1.56 -6.96 1.24
N VAL A 144 0.92 -6.46 2.28
CA VAL A 144 -0.48 -6.75 2.64
C VAL A 144 -1.41 -5.56 2.36
N GLY A 145 -0.86 -4.41 1.96
CA GLY A 145 -1.60 -3.23 1.54
C GLY A 145 -0.71 -1.99 1.45
N VAL A 146 -1.30 -0.89 1.08
CA VAL A 146 -0.71 0.45 1.13
C VAL A 146 -1.56 1.32 2.03
N MET A 147 -0.93 2.10 2.86
CA MET A 147 -1.51 3.12 3.71
C MET A 147 -1.12 4.48 3.15
N ASP A 148 -2.08 5.18 2.54
CA ASP A 148 -1.89 6.53 2.01
C ASP A 148 -2.57 7.54 2.95
N GLU A 149 -1.79 8.13 3.85
CA GLU A 149 -2.31 9.11 4.83
C GLU A 149 -2.72 10.43 4.15
N ARG A 150 -2.29 10.69 2.91
CA ARG A 150 -2.71 11.85 2.12
C ARG A 150 -4.17 11.73 1.70
N GLU A 151 -4.63 10.49 1.47
CA GLU A 151 -6.00 10.11 1.13
C GLU A 151 -6.84 9.78 2.37
N ASP A 152 -6.21 9.74 3.56
CA ASP A 152 -6.90 9.49 4.82
C ASP A 152 -7.55 10.77 5.34
N LYS A 153 -8.71 11.04 4.82
CA LYS A 153 -9.54 12.13 5.28
C LYS A 153 -10.39 11.74 6.50
N PHE A 154 -10.47 10.45 6.81
CA PHE A 154 -11.20 9.93 7.95
C PHE A 154 -10.61 10.35 9.29
N GLY A 155 -9.30 10.25 9.46
CA GLY A 155 -8.63 10.73 10.67
C GLY A 155 -8.88 12.21 10.94
N ALA A 156 -8.98 13.03 9.88
CA ALA A 156 -9.36 14.42 9.98
C ALA A 156 -10.86 14.62 10.31
N TYR A 157 -11.72 13.70 9.92
CA TYR A 157 -13.18 13.75 10.18
C TYR A 157 -13.55 13.26 11.55
N ALA A 158 -12.99 12.14 12.01
CA ALA A 158 -13.16 11.68 13.39
C ALA A 158 -12.82 12.79 14.38
N LYS A 159 -11.76 13.54 14.13
CA LYS A 159 -11.34 14.69 14.94
C LYS A 159 -12.25 15.92 14.84
N ARG A 160 -13.01 16.07 13.75
CA ARG A 160 -13.88 17.26 13.51
C ARG A 160 -15.35 17.01 13.72
N GLY A 161 -15.79 15.79 14.06
CA GLY A 161 -17.20 15.48 14.31
C GLY A 161 -18.11 15.56 13.07
N GLY A 162 -17.54 15.43 11.86
CA GLY A 162 -18.28 15.68 10.63
C GLY A 162 -18.47 14.45 9.74
N PHE A 163 -19.52 13.66 9.97
CA PHE A 163 -19.94 12.58 9.06
C PHE A 163 -20.45 13.09 7.70
N GLY A 164 -21.01 14.30 7.64
CA GLY A 164 -21.64 14.86 6.43
C GLY A 164 -20.71 15.18 5.26
N GLN A 165 -19.42 14.86 5.36
CA GLN A 165 -18.45 15.09 4.29
C GLN A 165 -17.87 13.80 3.67
N ILE A 166 -18.21 12.63 4.19
CA ILE A 166 -17.69 11.34 3.73
C ILE A 166 -18.04 11.07 2.26
N GLU A 167 -19.23 11.48 1.83
CA GLU A 167 -19.72 11.24 0.46
C GLU A 167 -19.24 12.23 -0.60
N ARG A 168 -18.77 13.41 -0.18
CA ARG A 168 -18.44 14.47 -1.14
C ARG A 168 -17.06 14.37 -1.74
N GLU A 169 -16.29 13.37 -1.32
CA GLU A 169 -14.96 13.20 -1.81
C GLU A 169 -14.93 12.28 -3.01
N LYS A 170 -14.25 12.77 -4.07
CA LYS A 170 -13.95 11.99 -5.26
C LYS A 170 -13.54 10.57 -4.86
N GLU A 171 -14.17 9.59 -5.49
CA GLU A 171 -13.68 8.22 -5.44
C GLU A 171 -12.17 8.25 -5.68
N SER A 172 -11.39 7.75 -4.73
CA SER A 172 -9.99 7.47 -5.01
C SER A 172 -9.96 6.52 -6.19
N THR A 173 -9.35 6.95 -7.28
CA THR A 173 -9.24 6.13 -8.49
C THR A 173 -8.18 5.05 -8.32
N ILE A 174 -7.36 5.16 -7.27
CA ILE A 174 -6.27 4.23 -6.99
C ILE A 174 -6.71 3.35 -5.83
N GLN A 175 -6.98 2.07 -6.13
CA GLN A 175 -7.22 1.08 -5.09
C GLN A 175 -5.97 0.22 -4.94
N TYR A 176 -5.43 0.21 -3.72
CA TYR A 176 -4.35 -0.70 -3.36
C TYR A 176 -4.98 -1.99 -2.89
N GLY A 177 -4.60 -3.12 -3.48
CA GLY A 177 -5.11 -4.41 -3.00
C GLY A 177 -4.71 -4.64 -1.54
N ILE A 178 -5.69 -4.80 -0.65
CA ILE A 178 -5.47 -5.08 0.77
C ILE A 178 -5.85 -6.53 1.11
N THR A 179 -5.25 -7.06 2.16
CA THR A 179 -5.62 -8.36 2.75
C THR A 179 -6.10 -8.16 4.20
N GLU A 180 -6.62 -9.20 4.84
CA GLU A 180 -7.02 -9.10 6.25
C GLU A 180 -5.88 -8.68 7.19
N ASP A 181 -4.62 -9.03 6.83
CA ASP A 181 -3.45 -8.65 7.62
C ASP A 181 -3.21 -7.13 7.63
N PHE A 182 -3.73 -6.38 6.64
CA PHE A 182 -3.69 -4.92 6.63
C PHE A 182 -4.30 -4.31 7.90
N PHE A 183 -5.41 -4.88 8.37
CA PHE A 183 -6.10 -4.42 9.59
C PHE A 183 -5.40 -4.82 10.89
N LYS A 184 -4.35 -5.64 10.83
CA LYS A 184 -3.49 -5.98 11.97
C LYS A 184 -2.38 -4.94 12.19
N CYS A 185 -2.13 -4.05 11.20
CA CYS A 185 -1.26 -2.90 11.40
C CYS A 185 -1.84 -2.00 12.49
N LYS A 186 -1.01 -1.66 13.48
CA LYS A 186 -1.45 -0.91 14.66
C LYS A 186 -2.16 0.39 14.27
N GLU A 187 -1.57 1.17 13.37
CA GLU A 187 -2.10 2.46 12.95
C GLU A 187 -3.44 2.31 12.20
N VAL A 188 -3.58 1.28 11.36
CA VAL A 188 -4.83 0.98 10.66
C VAL A 188 -5.92 0.58 11.65
N HIS A 189 -5.58 -0.28 12.60
CA HIS A 189 -6.51 -0.71 13.64
C HIS A 189 -6.98 0.46 14.52
N GLU A 190 -6.04 1.31 14.95
CA GLU A 190 -6.35 2.50 15.77
C GLU A 190 -7.26 3.46 15.02
N ALA A 191 -6.95 3.77 13.74
CA ALA A 191 -7.79 4.64 12.93
C ALA A 191 -9.21 4.07 12.71
N LEU A 192 -9.33 2.76 12.49
CA LEU A 192 -10.62 2.10 12.37
C LEU A 192 -11.43 2.17 13.68
N MET A 193 -10.79 1.95 14.83
CA MET A 193 -11.44 2.04 16.14
C MET A 193 -11.84 3.49 16.47
N GLU A 194 -11.02 4.48 16.13
CA GLU A 194 -11.36 5.91 16.24
C GLU A 194 -12.58 6.25 15.38
N LEU A 195 -12.64 5.73 14.15
CA LEU A 195 -13.76 5.92 13.26
C LEU A 195 -15.05 5.37 13.86
N TYR A 196 -15.04 4.12 14.34
CA TYR A 196 -16.18 3.53 15.02
C TYR A 196 -16.58 4.32 16.27
N SER A 197 -15.63 4.74 17.09
CA SER A 197 -15.89 5.58 18.25
C SER A 197 -16.56 6.90 17.86
N ALA A 198 -16.14 7.54 16.77
CA ALA A 198 -16.75 8.76 16.28
C ALA A 198 -18.20 8.53 15.83
N VAL A 199 -18.44 7.47 15.02
CA VAL A 199 -19.79 7.09 14.55
C VAL A 199 -20.74 6.89 15.73
N TYR A 200 -20.39 6.03 16.66
CA TYR A 200 -21.33 5.62 17.71
C TYR A 200 -21.45 6.64 18.84
N ARG A 201 -20.41 7.41 19.17
CA ARG A 201 -20.50 8.51 20.15
C ARG A 201 -21.36 9.67 19.67
N THR A 202 -21.34 9.96 18.38
CA THR A 202 -22.19 11.02 17.81
C THR A 202 -23.66 10.71 17.97
N HIS A 203 -24.05 9.43 17.92
CA HIS A 203 -25.45 9.01 17.99
C HIS A 203 -25.89 8.46 19.35
N TYR A 204 -25.03 7.68 20.00
CA TYR A 204 -25.45 6.87 21.14
C TYR A 204 -24.73 7.22 22.44
N ASP A 205 -23.69 8.04 22.40
CA ASP A 205 -22.81 8.38 23.55
C ASP A 205 -22.30 7.11 24.29
N GLU A 206 -22.16 6.00 23.53
CA GLU A 206 -21.81 4.67 24.04
C GLU A 206 -20.46 4.18 23.53
N GLU A 207 -19.95 3.12 24.14
CA GLU A 207 -18.79 2.39 23.65
C GLU A 207 -19.10 1.68 22.32
N ILE A 208 -18.05 1.36 21.56
CA ILE A 208 -18.15 0.59 20.32
C ILE A 208 -18.94 -0.70 20.57
N PRO A 209 -20.00 -0.98 19.78
CA PRO A 209 -20.88 -2.11 19.99
C PRO A 209 -20.16 -3.47 19.98
N ASP A 210 -20.64 -4.40 20.77
CA ASP A 210 -20.03 -5.73 20.91
C ASP A 210 -20.01 -6.54 19.60
N PHE A 211 -20.99 -6.35 18.71
CA PHE A 211 -21.01 -7.04 17.42
C PHE A 211 -19.81 -6.65 16.52
N ILE A 212 -19.27 -5.44 16.68
CA ILE A 212 -18.06 -4.98 16.00
C ILE A 212 -16.84 -5.65 16.64
N LYS A 213 -16.74 -5.61 17.98
CA LYS A 213 -15.62 -6.21 18.72
C LYS A 213 -15.52 -7.72 18.48
N SER A 214 -16.65 -8.40 18.41
CA SER A 214 -16.72 -9.84 18.18
C SER A 214 -16.60 -10.26 16.72
N ASN A 215 -16.48 -9.30 15.79
CA ASN A 215 -16.49 -9.56 14.33
C ASN A 215 -17.69 -10.42 13.91
N SER A 216 -18.89 -10.03 14.37
CA SER A 216 -20.14 -10.77 14.13
C SER A 216 -20.37 -11.03 12.64
N ASP A 217 -20.94 -12.19 12.30
CA ASP A 217 -21.33 -12.52 10.94
C ASP A 217 -22.50 -11.70 10.39
N THR A 218 -23.25 -11.09 11.28
CA THR A 218 -24.41 -10.27 10.95
C THR A 218 -24.34 -8.92 11.64
N ILE A 219 -24.84 -7.89 10.97
CA ILE A 219 -25.09 -6.59 11.58
C ILE A 219 -26.54 -6.54 12.10
N PRO A 220 -26.84 -5.73 13.11
CA PRO A 220 -28.20 -5.50 13.56
C PRO A 220 -29.13 -5.03 12.45
N SER A 221 -30.43 -5.32 12.55
CA SER A 221 -31.42 -5.00 11.49
C SER A 221 -31.64 -3.49 11.28
N ASP A 222 -31.25 -2.69 12.26
CA ASP A 222 -31.27 -1.22 12.22
C ASP A 222 -29.97 -0.61 11.68
N HIS A 223 -29.06 -1.44 11.17
CA HIS A 223 -27.80 -1.01 10.57
C HIS A 223 -27.81 -1.26 9.05
N VAL A 224 -26.96 -0.49 8.36
CA VAL A 224 -26.67 -0.60 6.94
C VAL A 224 -25.17 -0.45 6.74
N TYR A 225 -24.66 -0.83 5.59
CA TYR A 225 -23.29 -0.54 5.21
C TYR A 225 -23.21 0.78 4.45
N ILE A 226 -22.23 1.60 4.79
CA ILE A 226 -21.88 2.83 4.05
C ILE A 226 -20.49 2.68 3.44
N ARG A 227 -20.28 3.23 2.26
CA ARG A 227 -18.97 3.27 1.62
C ARG A 227 -18.07 4.26 2.33
N ALA A 228 -16.82 3.88 2.54
CA ALA A 228 -15.81 4.69 3.19
C ALA A 228 -14.44 4.46 2.56
N SER A 229 -13.53 5.40 2.75
CA SER A 229 -12.11 5.25 2.42
C SER A 229 -11.29 5.12 3.71
N LEU A 230 -10.45 4.12 3.77
CA LEU A 230 -9.49 3.91 4.87
C LEU A 230 -8.08 3.89 4.28
N PHE A 231 -7.31 4.96 4.48
CA PHE A 231 -5.97 5.13 3.91
C PHE A 231 -5.91 4.86 2.38
N GLY A 232 -6.86 5.44 1.63
CA GLY A 232 -6.95 5.25 0.19
C GLY A 232 -7.57 3.93 -0.27
N ASN A 233 -8.00 3.06 0.65
CA ASN A 233 -8.65 1.79 0.34
C ASN A 233 -10.15 1.88 0.57
N THR A 234 -10.95 1.45 -0.40
CA THR A 234 -12.41 1.40 -0.26
C THR A 234 -12.83 0.29 0.67
N VAL A 235 -13.64 0.62 1.67
CA VAL A 235 -14.27 -0.30 2.61
C VAL A 235 -15.74 0.02 2.78
N PHE A 236 -16.53 -0.94 3.30
CA PHE A 236 -17.90 -0.69 3.74
C PHE A 236 -18.02 -0.90 5.25
N LEU A 237 -18.55 0.13 5.92
CA LEU A 237 -18.66 0.18 7.37
C LEU A 237 -20.11 -0.02 7.81
N PRO A 238 -20.39 -0.87 8.80
CA PRO A 238 -21.70 -0.94 9.41
C PRO A 238 -21.99 0.38 10.15
N THR A 239 -23.15 0.96 9.87
CA THR A 239 -23.56 2.25 10.39
C THR A 239 -25.04 2.19 10.74
N PRO A 240 -25.49 2.80 11.86
CA PRO A 240 -26.91 2.91 12.16
C PRO A 240 -27.66 3.56 11.00
N LYS A 241 -28.77 2.96 10.59
CA LYS A 241 -29.54 3.39 9.43
C LYS A 241 -30.05 4.83 9.56
N GLU A 242 -30.45 5.23 10.76
CA GLU A 242 -30.91 6.60 11.03
C GLU A 242 -29.78 7.62 10.77
N LEU A 243 -28.55 7.31 11.23
CA LEU A 243 -27.39 8.15 10.99
C LEU A 243 -27.09 8.28 9.50
N ALA A 244 -27.09 7.14 8.79
CA ALA A 244 -26.82 7.15 7.35
C ALA A 244 -27.86 8.01 6.59
N ILE A 245 -29.14 7.93 6.97
CA ILE A 245 -30.22 8.74 6.38
C ILE A 245 -30.02 10.22 6.71
N GLU A 246 -29.77 10.55 7.98
CA GLU A 246 -29.58 11.94 8.43
C GLU A 246 -28.39 12.61 7.75
N ALA A 247 -27.31 11.86 7.58
CA ALA A 247 -26.11 12.32 6.88
C ALA A 247 -26.24 12.31 5.35
N GLY A 248 -27.33 11.75 4.79
CA GLY A 248 -27.55 11.63 3.34
C GLY A 248 -26.59 10.66 2.66
N LEU A 249 -26.11 9.62 3.37
CA LEU A 249 -25.10 8.68 2.87
C LEU A 249 -25.71 7.61 1.97
N GLU A 250 -24.94 7.15 0.98
CA GLU A 250 -25.35 6.01 0.16
C GLU A 250 -25.29 4.73 0.98
N MET A 251 -26.44 4.04 1.08
CA MET A 251 -26.60 2.86 1.92
C MET A 251 -26.57 1.57 1.08
N VAL A 252 -25.98 0.52 1.65
CA VAL A 252 -26.06 -0.84 1.17
C VAL A 252 -26.67 -1.70 2.30
N ASP A 253 -27.88 -2.16 2.07
CA ASP A 253 -28.67 -2.97 3.00
C ASP A 253 -28.31 -4.48 2.93
N ASP A 254 -27.69 -4.91 1.84
CA ASP A 254 -27.29 -6.29 1.59
C ASP A 254 -25.88 -6.33 1.00
N ILE A 255 -24.94 -6.92 1.74
CA ILE A 255 -23.55 -7.10 1.30
C ILE A 255 -23.41 -7.99 0.05
N SER A 256 -24.44 -8.74 -0.32
CA SER A 256 -24.41 -9.51 -1.58
C SER A 256 -24.34 -8.63 -2.81
N LYS A 257 -24.77 -7.37 -2.70
CA LYS A 257 -24.69 -6.35 -3.75
C LYS A 257 -23.28 -5.76 -3.93
N ILE A 258 -22.37 -6.03 -2.99
CA ILE A 258 -20.97 -5.58 -3.09
C ILE A 258 -20.19 -6.62 -3.90
N HIS A 259 -19.55 -6.17 -4.96
CA HIS A 259 -18.78 -7.00 -5.88
C HIS A 259 -17.30 -6.68 -5.84
N CYS A 260 -16.48 -7.72 -5.77
CA CYS A 260 -15.03 -7.62 -5.86
C CYS A 260 -14.58 -8.17 -7.20
N THR A 261 -13.87 -7.36 -7.97
CA THR A 261 -13.41 -7.71 -9.32
C THR A 261 -11.90 -7.61 -9.42
N CYS A 262 -11.29 -8.62 -9.99
CA CYS A 262 -9.86 -8.64 -10.28
C CYS A 262 -9.64 -8.40 -11.77
N SER A 263 -8.92 -7.35 -12.14
CA SER A 263 -8.53 -7.11 -13.53
C SER A 263 -7.18 -7.76 -13.89
N GLN A 264 -6.34 -8.06 -12.87
CA GLN A 264 -5.03 -8.68 -13.08
C GLN A 264 -4.74 -9.71 -11.98
N GLY A 265 -4.74 -10.97 -12.34
CA GLY A 265 -4.52 -12.08 -11.41
C GLY A 265 -5.79 -12.81 -11.01
N THR A 266 -5.78 -13.41 -9.83
CA THR A 266 -6.92 -14.17 -9.28
C THR A 266 -7.04 -13.94 -7.77
N GLY A 267 -8.21 -14.20 -7.20
CA GLY A 267 -8.38 -14.25 -5.75
C GLY A 267 -8.90 -12.97 -5.10
N CYS A 268 -9.36 -12.00 -5.89
CA CYS A 268 -10.09 -10.85 -5.35
C CYS A 268 -11.44 -11.32 -4.83
N THR A 269 -11.59 -11.42 -3.54
CA THR A 269 -12.80 -11.93 -2.88
C THR A 269 -13.31 -10.94 -1.84
N LYS A 270 -14.61 -10.92 -1.64
CA LYS A 270 -15.21 -10.17 -0.56
C LYS A 270 -14.85 -10.84 0.78
N ASP A 271 -14.37 -10.05 1.71
CA ASP A 271 -13.94 -10.50 3.02
C ASP A 271 -14.36 -9.50 4.11
N ARG A 272 -14.18 -9.86 5.37
CA ARG A 272 -14.62 -9.05 6.49
C ARG A 272 -13.69 -9.17 7.71
N VAL A 273 -13.35 -8.01 8.26
CA VAL A 273 -12.60 -7.87 9.51
C VAL A 273 -13.24 -6.78 10.36
N TYR A 274 -13.49 -7.04 11.64
CA TYR A 274 -14.20 -6.11 12.53
C TYR A 274 -15.52 -5.61 11.93
N VAL A 275 -16.26 -6.51 11.28
CA VAL A 275 -17.49 -6.23 10.53
C VAL A 275 -17.33 -5.29 9.33
N VAL A 276 -16.15 -4.73 9.10
CA VAL A 276 -15.82 -3.97 7.88
C VAL A 276 -15.76 -4.93 6.70
N VAL A 277 -16.49 -4.63 5.64
CA VAL A 277 -16.43 -5.38 4.38
C VAL A 277 -15.41 -4.74 3.44
N PHE A 278 -14.53 -5.55 2.89
CA PHE A 278 -13.50 -5.12 1.95
C PHE A 278 -13.28 -6.19 0.87
N CYS A 279 -12.58 -5.82 -0.20
CA CYS A 279 -12.12 -6.77 -1.19
C CYS A 279 -10.71 -7.24 -0.86
N ASN A 280 -10.59 -8.49 -0.42
CA ASN A 280 -9.31 -9.12 -0.16
C ASN A 280 -8.60 -9.41 -1.47
N ALA A 281 -7.45 -8.81 -1.66
CA ALA A 281 -6.70 -8.89 -2.90
C ALA A 281 -6.23 -10.30 -3.26
N GLY A 282 -5.92 -11.14 -2.26
CA GLY A 282 -5.34 -12.46 -2.52
C GLY A 282 -4.11 -12.35 -3.42
N ASN A 283 -4.16 -13.02 -4.58
CA ASN A 283 -3.13 -12.94 -5.62
C ASN A 283 -3.49 -11.93 -6.73
N CYS A 284 -4.48 -11.10 -6.52
CA CYS A 284 -4.89 -10.05 -7.46
C CYS A 284 -4.07 -8.80 -7.24
N SER A 285 -3.50 -8.24 -8.30
CA SER A 285 -2.77 -6.96 -8.21
C SER A 285 -3.68 -5.74 -8.40
N ASP A 286 -4.86 -5.93 -8.93
CA ASP A 286 -5.84 -4.86 -9.17
C ASP A 286 -7.24 -5.34 -8.77
N CYS A 287 -7.47 -5.33 -7.46
CA CYS A 287 -8.72 -5.75 -6.85
C CYS A 287 -9.58 -4.52 -6.61
N THR A 288 -10.66 -4.39 -7.35
CA THR A 288 -11.61 -3.27 -7.25
C THR A 288 -12.91 -3.68 -6.60
N MET A 289 -13.53 -2.74 -5.90
CA MET A 289 -14.82 -2.90 -5.23
C MET A 289 -15.87 -2.02 -5.92
N SER A 290 -17.02 -2.63 -6.23
CA SER A 290 -18.17 -1.92 -6.78
C SER A 290 -19.48 -2.36 -6.09
N LYS A 291 -20.52 -1.55 -6.24
CA LYS A 291 -21.89 -1.83 -5.84
C LYS A 291 -22.70 -2.22 -7.06
#